data_7ae00de40beb98729efd1660b0008580
#
_entry.id   7ae00de40beb98729efd1660b0008580
#
_cell.length_a   1.000
_cell.length_b   1.000
_cell.length_c   1.000
_cell.angle_alpha   90.00
_cell.angle_beta   90.00
_cell.angle_gamma   90.00
#
_symmetry.space_group_name_H-M   'P 1'
#
loop_
_entity.id
_entity.type
_entity.pdbx_description
1 polymer ?
#
loop_
_entity_poly.entity_id
_entity_poly.type
_entity_poly.pdbx_seq_one_letter_code
_entity_poly.pdbx_strand_id
1 'polypeptide(L)'
;MKGSAVSLLATVVVLAIMSQGQQPDPKPNLAGTWIFSAQKSSLKVPAPNSMTLKIEQNDPQVKFARTQAYGDQNFAWNLDIVADGQKQVVDKQPGYSTDTRAYWEGKSLVLDLKITADDGTKQTDLVTYSVSDDGKTLQAVEHLVTAGAKGATNSKWIYEKQSQ
;
A
#
# COMPACT_ATOMS: atom_id res chain seq x y z
N MET A 1 69.32 3.90 -48.91
CA MET A 1 68.84 4.61 -47.70
C MET A 1 67.49 3.99 -47.32
N LYS A 2 67.45 3.28 -46.18
CA LYS A 2 66.32 2.50 -45.74
C LYS A 2 65.49 3.38 -44.77
N GLY A 3 64.21 3.66 -45.13
CA GLY A 3 63.26 4.33 -44.28
C GLY A 3 62.43 3.32 -43.52
N SER A 4 62.55 3.27 -42.20
CA SER A 4 61.73 2.47 -41.31
C SER A 4 60.40 3.16 -41.03
N ALA A 5 59.28 2.51 -41.39
CA ALA A 5 57.98 2.95 -40.99
C ALA A 5 57.65 2.41 -39.59
N VAL A 6 57.42 3.28 -38.64
CA VAL A 6 56.94 2.95 -37.28
C VAL A 6 55.42 2.90 -37.31
N SER A 7 54.88 1.70 -37.13
CA SER A 7 53.43 1.50 -37.05
C SER A 7 52.96 1.74 -35.62
N LEU A 8 52.16 2.77 -35.39
CA LEU A 8 51.58 3.09 -34.09
C LEU A 8 50.27 2.31 -33.92
N LEU A 9 50.30 1.27 -33.09
CA LEU A 9 49.06 0.53 -32.74
C LEU A 9 48.34 1.31 -31.62
N ALA A 10 47.23 1.94 -31.96
CA ALA A 10 46.37 2.60 -30.97
C ALA A 10 45.43 1.54 -30.35
N THR A 11 45.69 1.16 -29.13
CA THR A 11 44.82 0.28 -28.34
C THR A 11 43.63 1.09 -27.81
N VAL A 12 42.43 0.87 -28.35
CA VAL A 12 41.19 1.46 -27.86
C VAL A 12 40.72 0.60 -26.68
N VAL A 13 40.86 1.11 -25.46
CA VAL A 13 40.27 0.52 -24.28
C VAL A 13 38.82 0.96 -24.21
N VAL A 14 37.88 0.06 -24.56
CA VAL A 14 36.45 0.26 -24.35
C VAL A 14 36.14 -0.01 -22.87
N LEU A 15 35.99 1.03 -22.06
CA LEU A 15 35.42 0.90 -20.73
C LEU A 15 33.92 0.59 -20.87
N ALA A 16 33.55 -0.67 -20.69
CA ALA A 16 32.16 -1.05 -20.46
C ALA A 16 31.72 -0.55 -19.08
N ILE A 17 31.03 0.57 -19.04
CA ILE A 17 30.34 1.05 -17.84
C ILE A 17 29.18 0.07 -17.62
N MET A 18 29.39 -0.93 -16.77
CA MET A 18 28.29 -1.76 -16.26
C MET A 18 27.40 -0.87 -15.42
N SER A 19 26.29 -0.43 -16.01
CA SER A 19 25.16 0.14 -15.28
C SER A 19 24.70 -0.93 -14.30
N GLN A 20 25.09 -0.80 -13.02
CA GLN A 20 24.53 -1.62 -11.96
C GLN A 20 23.05 -1.21 -11.86
N GLY A 21 22.18 -2.00 -12.47
CA GLY A 21 20.75 -1.88 -12.30
C GLY A 21 20.45 -1.91 -10.81
N GLN A 22 19.99 -0.80 -10.28
CA GLN A 22 19.61 -0.66 -8.88
C GLN A 22 18.52 -1.69 -8.61
N GLN A 23 18.85 -2.73 -7.87
CA GLN A 23 17.87 -3.76 -7.48
C GLN A 23 16.78 -3.04 -6.67
N PRO A 24 15.49 -3.22 -7.00
CA PRO A 24 14.42 -2.59 -6.25
C PRO A 24 14.57 -2.93 -4.76
N ASP A 25 14.40 -1.93 -3.90
CA ASP A 25 14.41 -2.14 -2.46
C ASP A 25 13.43 -3.26 -2.10
N PRO A 26 13.81 -4.19 -1.20
CA PRO A 26 12.91 -5.26 -0.80
C PRO A 26 11.64 -4.66 -0.18
N LYS A 27 10.49 -5.13 -0.64
CA LYS A 27 9.20 -4.73 -0.09
C LYS A 27 9.12 -5.08 1.38
N PRO A 28 8.60 -4.19 2.25
CA PRO A 28 8.43 -4.50 3.65
C PRO A 28 7.39 -5.61 3.84
N ASN A 29 7.56 -6.40 4.89
CA ASN A 29 6.61 -7.42 5.26
C ASN A 29 5.49 -6.83 6.13
N LEU A 30 4.31 -6.67 5.56
CA LEU A 30 3.11 -6.22 6.27
C LEU A 30 2.35 -7.37 6.94
N ALA A 31 2.72 -8.63 6.68
CA ALA A 31 1.99 -9.79 7.19
C ALA A 31 1.98 -9.85 8.72
N GLY A 32 0.84 -10.22 9.28
CA GLY A 32 0.63 -10.37 10.71
C GLY A 32 -0.77 -10.00 11.16
N THR A 33 -0.97 -10.09 12.47
CA THR A 33 -2.17 -9.61 13.15
C THR A 33 -1.84 -8.29 13.84
N TRP A 34 -2.62 -7.26 13.56
CA TRP A 34 -2.41 -5.89 13.97
C TRP A 34 -3.59 -5.41 14.79
N ILE A 35 -3.33 -4.91 15.99
CA ILE A 35 -4.35 -4.39 16.90
C ILE A 35 -4.37 -2.86 16.84
N PHE A 36 -5.52 -2.29 16.59
CA PHE A 36 -5.71 -0.84 16.52
C PHE A 36 -5.39 -0.16 17.85
N SER A 37 -4.66 0.95 17.78
CA SER A 37 -4.32 1.80 18.91
C SER A 37 -5.00 3.15 18.75
N ALA A 38 -6.12 3.36 19.45
CA ALA A 38 -6.84 4.62 19.42
C ALA A 38 -5.98 5.79 19.94
N GLN A 39 -5.16 5.55 20.98
CA GLN A 39 -4.31 6.57 21.59
C GLN A 39 -3.21 7.08 20.66
N LYS A 40 -2.72 6.24 19.73
CA LYS A 40 -1.66 6.59 18.79
C LYS A 40 -2.20 7.08 17.45
N SER A 41 -3.50 6.94 17.21
CA SER A 41 -4.17 7.30 15.98
C SER A 41 -4.67 8.75 16.01
N SER A 42 -4.82 9.33 14.80
CA SER A 42 -5.44 10.64 14.61
C SER A 42 -6.55 10.52 13.58
N LEU A 43 -7.78 10.36 14.05
CA LEU A 43 -8.93 10.07 13.19
C LEU A 43 -9.81 11.32 13.04
N LYS A 44 -10.41 11.47 11.87
CA LYS A 44 -11.47 12.45 11.57
C LYS A 44 -12.86 11.81 11.50
N VAL A 45 -12.92 10.53 11.84
CA VAL A 45 -14.14 9.72 11.97
C VAL A 45 -14.22 9.14 13.37
N PRO A 46 -15.39 8.70 13.86
CA PRO A 46 -15.50 8.01 15.14
C PRO A 46 -14.54 6.82 15.21
N ALA A 47 -13.79 6.74 16.31
CA ALA A 47 -12.90 5.61 16.53
C ALA A 47 -13.71 4.36 16.90
N PRO A 48 -13.34 3.17 16.39
CA PRO A 48 -13.93 1.93 16.86
C PRO A 48 -13.52 1.65 18.32
N ASN A 49 -14.36 0.94 19.05
CA ASN A 49 -14.04 0.47 20.40
C ASN A 49 -12.90 -0.55 20.36
N SER A 50 -12.89 -1.39 19.33
CA SER A 50 -11.80 -2.33 19.03
C SER A 50 -11.71 -2.55 17.52
N MET A 51 -10.49 -2.83 17.03
CA MET A 51 -10.28 -3.26 15.66
C MET A 51 -9.06 -4.17 15.59
N THR A 52 -9.20 -5.24 14.84
CA THR A 52 -8.11 -6.15 14.47
C THR A 52 -8.01 -6.19 12.96
N LEU A 53 -6.79 -6.07 12.46
CA LEU A 53 -6.46 -6.19 11.04
C LEU A 53 -5.47 -7.33 10.86
N LYS A 54 -5.88 -8.40 10.17
CA LYS A 54 -4.98 -9.47 9.74
C LYS A 54 -4.57 -9.21 8.30
N ILE A 55 -3.26 -9.27 8.04
CA ILE A 55 -2.69 -9.16 6.69
C ILE A 55 -1.95 -10.44 6.37
N GLU A 56 -2.25 -11.04 5.22
CA GLU A 56 -1.50 -12.11 4.59
C GLU A 56 -0.85 -11.55 3.32
N GLN A 57 0.46 -11.67 3.20
CA GLN A 57 1.22 -11.15 2.07
C GLN A 57 1.99 -12.28 1.41
N ASN A 58 1.72 -12.48 0.11
CA ASN A 58 2.45 -13.38 -0.77
C ASN A 58 2.58 -12.68 -2.13
N ASP A 59 3.52 -11.75 -2.22
CA ASP A 59 3.66 -10.84 -3.35
C ASP A 59 3.53 -11.51 -4.71
N PRO A 60 2.69 -10.97 -5.62
CA PRO A 60 1.98 -9.68 -5.52
C PRO A 60 0.61 -9.75 -4.79
N GLN A 61 0.17 -10.92 -4.30
CA GLN A 61 -1.10 -11.03 -3.58
C GLN A 61 -0.99 -10.50 -2.15
N VAL A 62 -1.99 -9.71 -1.75
CA VAL A 62 -2.15 -9.25 -0.37
C VAL A 62 -3.61 -9.38 0.04
N LYS A 63 -3.85 -10.02 1.18
CA LYS A 63 -5.18 -10.22 1.75
C LYS A 63 -5.31 -9.48 3.07
N PHE A 64 -6.40 -8.76 3.22
CA PHE A 64 -6.77 -8.06 4.43
C PHE A 64 -8.04 -8.69 5.00
N ALA A 65 -8.04 -8.98 6.28
CA ALA A 65 -9.23 -9.34 7.04
C ALA A 65 -9.31 -8.39 8.24
N ARG A 66 -10.34 -7.55 8.26
CA ARG A 66 -10.56 -6.56 9.32
C ARG A 66 -11.83 -6.90 10.08
N THR A 67 -11.75 -6.91 11.40
CA THR A 67 -12.89 -6.93 12.30
C THR A 67 -12.86 -5.70 13.17
N GLN A 68 -14.01 -5.07 13.40
CA GLN A 68 -14.11 -3.85 14.19
C GLN A 68 -15.43 -3.78 14.94
N ALA A 69 -15.44 -3.14 16.10
CA ALA A 69 -16.63 -2.94 16.92
C ALA A 69 -16.90 -1.45 17.15
N TYR A 70 -18.16 -1.07 17.07
CA TYR A 70 -18.69 0.25 17.44
C TYR A 70 -19.89 0.04 18.37
N GLY A 71 -19.71 0.32 19.67
CA GLY A 71 -20.69 -0.06 20.68
C GLY A 71 -20.92 -1.57 20.64
N ASP A 72 -22.18 -1.98 20.48
CA ASP A 72 -22.60 -3.39 20.43
C ASP A 72 -22.58 -3.96 18.98
N GLN A 73 -22.21 -3.16 17.99
CA GLN A 73 -22.19 -3.58 16.59
C GLN A 73 -20.80 -4.06 16.18
N ASN A 74 -20.76 -5.22 15.54
CA ASN A 74 -19.53 -5.80 14.99
C ASN A 74 -19.60 -5.82 13.46
N PHE A 75 -18.50 -5.43 12.83
CA PHE A 75 -18.33 -5.41 11.39
C PHE A 75 -17.11 -6.22 11.00
N ALA A 76 -17.22 -6.97 9.92
CA ALA A 76 -16.11 -7.66 9.28
C ALA A 76 -15.99 -7.20 7.82
N TRP A 77 -14.76 -7.07 7.37
CA TRP A 77 -14.45 -6.69 6.00
C TRP A 77 -13.22 -7.45 5.53
N ASN A 78 -13.29 -7.98 4.32
CA ASN A 78 -12.20 -8.70 3.68
C ASN A 78 -11.87 -8.04 2.33
N LEU A 79 -10.58 -7.97 2.03
CA LEU A 79 -10.08 -7.48 0.75
C LEU A 79 -8.98 -8.39 0.26
N ASP A 80 -9.13 -8.93 -0.95
CA ASP A 80 -8.12 -9.74 -1.63
C ASP A 80 -7.69 -8.99 -2.88
N ILE A 81 -6.42 -8.64 -2.97
CA ILE A 81 -5.87 -7.75 -4.01
C ILE A 81 -4.57 -8.29 -4.59
N VAL A 82 -4.29 -7.86 -5.81
CA VAL A 82 -2.99 -8.01 -6.48
C VAL A 82 -2.31 -6.65 -6.55
N ALA A 83 -1.14 -6.51 -5.90
CA ALA A 83 -0.40 -5.25 -5.84
C ALA A 83 0.52 -5.07 -7.06
N ASP A 84 -0.07 -5.08 -8.26
CA ASP A 84 0.59 -4.95 -9.56
C ASP A 84 0.32 -3.61 -10.27
N GLY A 85 -0.45 -2.73 -9.65
CA GLY A 85 -0.86 -1.42 -10.17
C GLY A 85 -2.00 -1.47 -11.17
N GLN A 86 -2.55 -2.66 -11.47
CA GLN A 86 -3.68 -2.79 -12.37
C GLN A 86 -5.02 -2.55 -11.64
N LYS A 87 -6.00 -2.09 -12.39
CA LYS A 87 -7.36 -1.93 -11.87
C LYS A 87 -8.01 -3.29 -11.66
N GLN A 88 -8.60 -3.52 -10.50
CA GLN A 88 -9.33 -4.73 -10.12
C GLN A 88 -10.69 -4.34 -9.55
N VAL A 89 -11.71 -5.18 -9.79
CA VAL A 89 -12.99 -5.14 -9.07
C VAL A 89 -12.85 -6.04 -7.87
N VAL A 90 -12.84 -5.49 -6.67
CA VAL A 90 -12.54 -6.25 -5.43
C VAL A 90 -13.78 -6.53 -4.61
N ASP A 91 -14.83 -5.74 -4.76
CA ASP A 91 -16.07 -5.94 -4.04
C ASP A 91 -17.26 -5.45 -4.88
N LYS A 92 -18.30 -6.27 -4.91
CA LYS A 92 -19.58 -5.93 -5.50
C LYS A 92 -20.67 -6.44 -4.58
N GLN A 93 -21.15 -5.56 -3.73
CA GLN A 93 -22.21 -5.83 -2.75
C GLN A 93 -23.51 -5.18 -3.20
N PRO A 94 -24.67 -5.65 -2.71
CA PRO A 94 -25.89 -4.89 -2.84
C PRO A 94 -25.71 -3.50 -2.23
N GLY A 95 -25.96 -2.45 -3.01
CA GLY A 95 -25.82 -1.06 -2.57
C GLY A 95 -24.55 -0.35 -3.01
N TYR A 96 -23.45 -1.07 -3.34
CA TYR A 96 -22.23 -0.44 -3.84
C TYR A 96 -21.30 -1.40 -4.60
N SER A 97 -20.38 -0.83 -5.36
CA SER A 97 -19.26 -1.53 -5.99
C SER A 97 -17.95 -0.82 -5.68
N THR A 98 -16.89 -1.59 -5.54
CA THR A 98 -15.55 -1.06 -5.28
C THR A 98 -14.56 -1.55 -6.33
N ASP A 99 -13.97 -0.60 -7.05
CA ASP A 99 -12.78 -0.82 -7.87
C ASP A 99 -11.54 -0.42 -7.07
N THR A 100 -10.43 -1.11 -7.23
CA THR A 100 -9.17 -0.70 -6.61
C THR A 100 -8.00 -0.81 -7.57
N ARG A 101 -6.97 -0.03 -7.30
CA ARG A 101 -5.60 -0.25 -7.74
C ARG A 101 -4.75 -0.42 -6.50
N ALA A 102 -3.93 -1.45 -6.48
CA ALA A 102 -2.96 -1.66 -5.40
C ALA A 102 -1.55 -1.70 -5.99
N TYR A 103 -0.64 -0.97 -5.40
CA TYR A 103 0.75 -0.90 -5.87
C TYR A 103 1.71 -0.53 -4.74
N TRP A 104 2.98 -0.87 -4.93
CA TRP A 104 4.03 -0.46 -4.02
C TRP A 104 4.62 0.88 -4.46
N GLU A 105 4.76 1.81 -3.54
CA GLU A 105 5.47 3.07 -3.69
C GLU A 105 6.59 3.11 -2.65
N GLY A 106 7.81 2.82 -3.08
CA GLY A 106 8.93 2.61 -2.17
C GLY A 106 8.62 1.50 -1.16
N LYS A 107 8.63 1.84 0.13
CA LYS A 107 8.33 0.92 1.24
C LYS A 107 6.85 0.93 1.66
N SER A 108 5.95 1.51 0.88
CA SER A 108 4.54 1.62 1.23
C SER A 108 3.65 0.89 0.22
N LEU A 109 2.64 0.19 0.73
CA LEU A 109 1.56 -0.36 -0.09
C LEU A 109 0.45 0.68 -0.19
N VAL A 110 0.11 1.08 -1.41
CA VAL A 110 -0.95 2.05 -1.69
C VAL A 110 -2.18 1.34 -2.23
N LEU A 111 -3.33 1.62 -1.65
CA LEU A 111 -4.65 1.23 -2.14
C LEU A 111 -5.39 2.47 -2.62
N ASP A 112 -5.74 2.52 -3.91
CA ASP A 112 -6.58 3.55 -4.52
C ASP A 112 -7.97 2.93 -4.78
N LEU A 113 -8.90 3.13 -3.84
CA LEU A 113 -10.24 2.56 -3.86
C LEU A 113 -11.22 3.57 -4.45
N LYS A 114 -12.03 3.12 -5.41
CA LYS A 114 -13.13 3.89 -5.99
C LYS A 114 -14.43 3.18 -5.70
N ILE A 115 -15.21 3.77 -4.80
CA ILE A 115 -16.48 3.23 -4.34
C ILE A 115 -17.60 3.96 -5.07
N THR A 116 -18.54 3.21 -5.64
CA THR A 116 -19.74 3.76 -6.27
C THR A 116 -20.96 3.11 -5.64
N ALA A 117 -21.78 3.91 -4.97
CA ALA A 117 -23.05 3.45 -4.41
C ALA A 117 -24.15 3.38 -5.49
N ASP A 118 -25.22 2.61 -5.24
CA ASP A 118 -26.32 2.44 -6.18
C ASP A 118 -27.08 3.75 -6.47
N ASP A 119 -27.06 4.72 -5.53
CA ASP A 119 -27.60 6.06 -5.71
C ASP A 119 -26.71 6.98 -6.57
N GLY A 120 -25.58 6.47 -7.06
CA GLY A 120 -24.61 7.20 -7.86
C GLY A 120 -23.59 8.00 -7.04
N THR A 121 -23.67 7.98 -5.71
CA THR A 121 -22.65 8.60 -4.83
C THR A 121 -21.29 7.95 -5.07
N LYS A 122 -20.26 8.77 -5.24
CA LYS A 122 -18.88 8.33 -5.49
C LYS A 122 -17.97 8.74 -4.34
N GLN A 123 -17.11 7.82 -3.95
CA GLN A 123 -16.04 8.07 -3.00
C GLN A 123 -14.70 7.59 -3.58
N THR A 124 -13.64 8.29 -3.26
CA THR A 124 -12.27 7.83 -3.49
C THR A 124 -11.59 7.75 -2.14
N ASP A 125 -11.04 6.59 -1.84
CA ASP A 125 -10.31 6.36 -0.60
C ASP A 125 -8.89 5.90 -0.95
N LEU A 126 -7.92 6.76 -0.69
CA LEU A 126 -6.51 6.47 -0.87
C LEU A 126 -5.92 6.09 0.48
N VAL A 127 -5.53 4.83 0.62
CA VAL A 127 -4.94 4.32 1.87
C VAL A 127 -3.51 3.88 1.62
N THR A 128 -2.57 4.44 2.39
CA THR A 128 -1.15 4.11 2.32
C THR A 128 -0.73 3.37 3.58
N TYR A 129 -0.34 2.11 3.42
CA TYR A 129 0.17 1.26 4.50
C TYR A 129 1.68 1.27 4.54
N SER A 130 2.24 1.48 5.73
CA SER A 130 3.68 1.35 5.99
C SER A 130 3.92 0.69 7.33
N VAL A 131 5.02 -0.05 7.44
CA VAL A 131 5.44 -0.69 8.69
C VAL A 131 6.72 -0.03 9.20
N SER A 132 6.85 0.12 10.52
CA SER A 132 8.05 0.64 11.16
C SER A 132 9.25 -0.28 10.92
N ASP A 133 10.47 0.27 10.98
CA ASP A 133 11.70 -0.49 10.74
C ASP A 133 11.88 -1.67 11.71
N ASP A 134 11.34 -1.56 12.94
CA ASP A 134 11.34 -2.66 13.93
C ASP A 134 10.22 -3.70 13.70
N GLY A 135 9.36 -3.47 12.70
CA GLY A 135 8.26 -4.37 12.33
C GLY A 135 7.13 -4.45 13.35
N LYS A 136 7.06 -3.53 14.34
CA LYS A 136 6.09 -3.61 15.45
C LYS A 136 4.88 -2.70 15.28
N THR A 137 4.98 -1.68 14.42
CA THR A 137 3.91 -0.71 14.20
C THR A 137 3.54 -0.69 12.72
N LEU A 138 2.24 -0.82 12.43
CA LEU A 138 1.67 -0.59 11.11
C LEU A 138 0.94 0.75 11.15
N GLN A 139 1.21 1.60 10.18
CA GLN A 139 0.51 2.86 9.95
C GLN A 139 -0.31 2.73 8.67
N ALA A 140 -1.58 3.16 8.72
CA ALA A 140 -2.39 3.43 7.54
C ALA A 140 -2.75 4.92 7.52
N VAL A 141 -2.36 5.61 6.46
CA VAL A 141 -2.76 7.00 6.19
C VAL A 141 -3.87 6.96 5.14
N GLU A 142 -5.03 7.46 5.51
CA GLU A 142 -6.24 7.47 4.71
C GLU A 142 -6.56 8.88 4.24
N HIS A 143 -6.91 9.02 2.98
CA HIS A 143 -7.41 10.24 2.35
C HIS A 143 -8.72 9.93 1.63
N LEU A 144 -9.83 10.17 2.32
CA LEU A 144 -11.18 9.89 1.84
C LEU A 144 -11.82 11.15 1.26
N VAL A 145 -12.27 11.07 0.01
CA VAL A 145 -13.03 12.11 -0.68
C VAL A 145 -14.40 11.55 -1.05
N THR A 146 -15.47 12.23 -0.59
CA THR A 146 -16.85 11.91 -0.98
C THR A 146 -17.34 12.97 -1.94
N ALA A 147 -17.91 12.57 -3.08
CA ALA A 147 -18.47 13.51 -4.06
C ALA A 147 -19.58 14.35 -3.41
N GLY A 148 -19.50 15.68 -3.60
CA GLY A 148 -20.43 16.63 -3.00
C GLY A 148 -20.12 17.06 -1.57
N ALA A 149 -19.16 16.42 -0.90
CA ALA A 149 -18.69 16.85 0.42
C ALA A 149 -17.76 18.07 0.32
N LYS A 150 -17.72 18.88 1.40
CA LYS A 150 -16.81 20.01 1.50
C LYS A 150 -15.44 19.52 2.01
N GLY A 151 -14.58 19.08 1.09
CA GLY A 151 -13.20 18.69 1.39
C GLY A 151 -13.01 17.20 1.63
N ALA A 152 -11.76 16.82 1.84
CA ALA A 152 -11.33 15.46 2.13
C ALA A 152 -11.27 15.20 3.65
N THR A 153 -11.51 13.95 4.02
CA THR A 153 -11.25 13.46 5.38
C THR A 153 -9.89 12.77 5.40
N ASN A 154 -9.00 13.24 6.29
CA ASN A 154 -7.68 12.66 6.46
C ASN A 154 -7.59 12.01 7.83
N SER A 155 -7.25 10.73 7.87
CA SER A 155 -7.09 9.95 9.10
C SER A 155 -5.76 9.23 9.10
N LYS A 156 -5.17 9.09 10.29
CA LYS A 156 -4.01 8.26 10.51
C LYS A 156 -4.36 7.18 11.52
N TRP A 157 -4.34 5.95 11.06
CA TRP A 157 -4.63 4.75 11.82
C TRP A 157 -3.31 4.10 12.24
N ILE A 158 -3.13 3.82 13.52
CA ILE A 158 -1.96 3.15 14.06
C ILE A 158 -2.39 1.80 14.63
N TYR A 159 -1.61 0.78 14.29
CA TYR A 159 -1.81 -0.57 14.79
C TYR A 159 -0.50 -1.08 15.39
N GLU A 160 -0.62 -1.89 16.41
CA GLU A 160 0.50 -2.57 17.05
C GLU A 160 0.46 -4.06 16.70
N LYS A 161 1.62 -4.63 16.40
CA LYS A 161 1.71 -6.05 16.06
C LYS A 161 1.36 -6.88 17.26
N GLN A 162 0.42 -7.81 17.10
CA GLN A 162 0.11 -8.79 18.14
C GLN A 162 1.30 -9.72 18.32
N SER A 163 1.81 -9.83 19.54
CA SER A 163 2.81 -10.84 19.89
C SER A 163 2.20 -12.24 19.73
N GLN A 164 2.97 -13.14 19.13
CA GLN A 164 2.61 -14.57 19.07
C GLN A 164 2.84 -15.22 20.43
#